data_f650cbd5c7414d909bf26c8a13d14940
#
_entry.id   f650cbd5c7414d909bf26c8a13d14940
#
_cell.length_a   1.000
_cell.length_b   1.000
_cell.length_c   1.000
_cell.angle_alpha   90.00
_cell.angle_beta   90.00
_cell.angle_gamma   90.00
#
_symmetry.space_group_name_H-M   'P 1'
#
loop_
_entity.id
_entity.type
_entity.pdbx_description
1 polymer ?
#
loop_
_entity_poly.entity_id
_entity_poly.type
_entity_poly.pdbx_seq_one_letter_code
_entity_poly.pdbx_strand_id
1 'polypeptide(L)'
;MKKNILTLIFFMAGLLSFAQTNNDARAILDKTYETYEQSKGVKFSFEVTTIDANGMRYRHLQGEAMMKGDKFKLDMNTVIIWFDGKTQWVLLKDIGEVNISTPSAKEVAYTSPLALLRLYKSGYTLKKPIPATVNGQRAYVIDMIPASSRSDFKQLSVAVDKKTNTVLQIKTILKNNQENIIDIKNYNDNHNFPDSVFVFDKADYPDIEVVDLR
;
A
#
# COMPACT_ATOMS: atom_id res chain seq x y z
N MET A 1 -52.02 -9.83 13.43
CA MET A 1 -51.32 -9.11 12.33
C MET A 1 -50.33 -8.02 12.80
N LYS A 2 -50.55 -7.29 13.91
CA LYS A 2 -49.64 -6.21 14.38
C LYS A 2 -48.27 -6.69 14.92
N LYS A 3 -48.15 -7.91 15.48
CA LYS A 3 -46.87 -8.45 16.00
C LYS A 3 -45.83 -8.81 14.92
N ASN A 4 -46.30 -9.26 13.74
CA ASN A 4 -45.42 -9.67 12.66
C ASN A 4 -44.82 -8.48 11.88
N ILE A 5 -45.50 -7.32 11.91
CA ILE A 5 -45.00 -6.09 11.27
C ILE A 5 -43.84 -5.50 12.07
N LEU A 6 -43.90 -5.58 13.41
CA LEU A 6 -42.82 -5.06 14.27
C LEU A 6 -41.53 -5.88 14.13
N THR A 7 -41.64 -7.20 13.97
CA THR A 7 -40.48 -8.11 13.75
C THR A 7 -39.84 -7.87 12.39
N LEU A 8 -40.63 -7.58 11.36
CA LEU A 8 -40.13 -7.29 10.01
C LEU A 8 -39.37 -5.96 9.94
N ILE A 9 -39.82 -4.93 10.66
CA ILE A 9 -39.17 -3.61 10.73
C ILE A 9 -37.82 -3.73 11.45
N PHE A 10 -37.69 -4.56 12.50
CA PHE A 10 -36.45 -4.75 13.24
C PHE A 10 -35.39 -5.53 12.41
N PHE A 11 -35.84 -6.47 11.56
CA PHE A 11 -34.95 -7.20 10.64
C PHE A 11 -34.45 -6.32 9.51
N MET A 12 -35.24 -5.37 9.02
CA MET A 12 -34.87 -4.43 7.95
C MET A 12 -33.87 -3.36 8.44
N ALA A 13 -33.94 -2.93 9.71
CA ALA A 13 -33.00 -1.98 10.30
C ALA A 13 -31.59 -2.56 10.45
N GLY A 14 -31.44 -3.88 10.64
CA GLY A 14 -30.13 -4.54 10.71
C GLY A 14 -29.40 -4.58 9.38
N LEU A 15 -30.11 -4.68 8.25
CA LEU A 15 -29.52 -4.71 6.91
C LEU A 15 -28.97 -3.33 6.47
N LEU A 16 -29.60 -2.24 6.91
CA LEU A 16 -29.14 -0.88 6.61
C LEU A 16 -27.81 -0.54 7.29
N SER A 17 -27.55 -1.10 8.48
CA SER A 17 -26.32 -0.84 9.23
C SER A 17 -25.07 -1.44 8.57
N PHE A 18 -25.18 -2.58 7.87
CA PHE A 18 -24.06 -3.20 7.15
C PHE A 18 -23.71 -2.48 5.85
N ALA A 19 -24.73 -1.96 5.14
CA ALA A 19 -24.51 -1.22 3.89
C ALA A 19 -23.80 0.12 4.14
N GLN A 20 -24.16 0.82 5.22
CA GLN A 20 -23.60 2.13 5.57
C GLN A 20 -22.11 2.04 5.98
N THR A 21 -21.73 0.99 6.72
CA THR A 21 -20.34 0.80 7.18
C THR A 21 -19.34 0.52 6.05
N ASN A 22 -19.76 -0.17 5.00
CA ASN A 22 -18.91 -0.45 3.85
C ASN A 22 -18.71 0.83 2.99
N ASN A 23 -19.73 1.68 2.92
CA ASN A 23 -19.66 2.96 2.23
C ASN A 23 -18.69 3.94 2.92
N ASP A 24 -18.66 3.99 4.26
CA ASP A 24 -17.75 4.85 5.03
C ASP A 24 -16.28 4.47 4.79
N ALA A 25 -15.95 3.18 4.85
CA ALA A 25 -14.59 2.69 4.59
C ALA A 25 -14.15 3.00 3.16
N ARG A 26 -15.02 2.75 2.19
CA ARG A 26 -14.76 3.05 0.78
C ARG A 26 -14.57 4.54 0.56
N ALA A 27 -15.41 5.40 1.12
CA ALA A 27 -15.29 6.85 0.96
C ALA A 27 -13.96 7.39 1.50
N ILE A 28 -13.47 6.86 2.64
CA ILE A 28 -12.16 7.24 3.19
C ILE A 28 -11.03 6.81 2.24
N LEU A 29 -11.05 5.56 1.73
CA LEU A 29 -10.03 5.07 0.83
C LEU A 29 -10.07 5.75 -0.55
N ASP A 30 -11.27 6.05 -1.07
CA ASP A 30 -11.44 6.82 -2.30
C ASP A 30 -10.84 8.23 -2.13
N LYS A 31 -11.12 8.90 -1.00
CA LYS A 31 -10.54 10.21 -0.71
C LYS A 31 -9.00 10.16 -0.58
N THR A 32 -8.48 9.12 0.04
CA THR A 32 -7.03 8.89 0.17
C THR A 32 -6.40 8.70 -1.22
N TYR A 33 -7.04 7.91 -2.07
CA TYR A 33 -6.59 7.66 -3.43
C TYR A 33 -6.65 8.92 -4.30
N GLU A 34 -7.75 9.69 -4.22
CA GLU A 34 -7.89 10.98 -4.89
C GLU A 34 -6.80 11.98 -4.47
N THR A 35 -6.49 12.06 -3.17
CA THR A 35 -5.42 12.92 -2.64
C THR A 35 -4.08 12.57 -3.29
N TYR A 36 -3.78 11.29 -3.47
CA TYR A 36 -2.60 10.84 -4.18
C TYR A 36 -2.66 11.16 -5.69
N GLU A 37 -3.75 10.84 -6.37
CA GLU A 37 -3.92 11.04 -7.82
C GLU A 37 -3.85 12.52 -8.23
N GLN A 38 -4.31 13.42 -7.36
CA GLN A 38 -4.26 14.86 -7.59
C GLN A 38 -2.88 15.47 -7.31
N SER A 39 -1.97 14.72 -6.67
CA SER A 39 -0.61 15.18 -6.44
C SER A 39 0.19 15.20 -7.74
N LYS A 40 1.11 16.15 -7.86
CA LYS A 40 2.07 16.18 -8.98
C LYS A 40 3.18 15.16 -8.82
N GLY A 41 3.38 14.70 -7.61
CA GLY A 41 4.33 13.69 -7.20
C GLY A 41 4.48 13.68 -5.69
N VAL A 42 4.72 12.49 -5.13
CA VAL A 42 4.81 12.26 -3.70
C VAL A 42 6.19 11.76 -3.35
N LYS A 43 6.76 12.31 -2.28
CA LYS A 43 7.97 11.81 -1.62
C LYS A 43 7.66 11.49 -0.17
N PHE A 44 8.14 10.35 0.34
CA PHE A 44 8.05 9.97 1.74
C PHE A 44 9.21 9.06 2.13
N SER A 45 9.54 9.03 3.42
CA SER A 45 10.37 7.97 4.00
C SER A 45 9.48 6.87 4.54
N PHE A 46 10.00 5.63 4.56
CA PHE A 46 9.28 4.48 5.09
C PHE A 46 10.18 3.56 5.90
N GLU A 47 9.57 2.86 6.83
CA GLU A 47 10.17 1.77 7.59
C GLU A 47 9.31 0.52 7.43
N VAL A 48 9.94 -0.62 7.18
CA VAL A 48 9.26 -1.92 7.10
C VAL A 48 9.71 -2.79 8.25
N THR A 49 8.78 -3.21 9.08
CA THR A 49 8.99 -4.22 10.12
C THR A 49 8.33 -5.51 9.71
N THR A 50 9.10 -6.61 9.67
CA THR A 50 8.58 -7.95 9.45
C THR A 50 8.54 -8.72 10.77
N ILE A 51 7.41 -9.35 11.07
CA ILE A 51 7.16 -10.14 12.28
C ILE A 51 6.75 -11.54 11.81
N ASP A 52 7.40 -12.57 12.35
CA ASP A 52 7.04 -13.96 12.04
C ASP A 52 5.78 -14.42 12.77
N ALA A 53 5.35 -15.67 12.48
CA ALA A 53 4.17 -16.27 13.11
C ALA A 53 4.26 -16.43 14.63
N ASN A 54 5.47 -16.38 15.20
CA ASN A 54 5.72 -16.49 16.64
C ASN A 54 5.79 -15.10 17.32
N GLY A 55 5.62 -14.01 16.55
CA GLY A 55 5.70 -12.64 17.05
C GLY A 55 7.13 -12.09 17.13
N MET A 56 8.13 -12.81 16.59
CA MET A 56 9.50 -12.35 16.58
C MET A 56 9.73 -11.35 15.43
N ARG A 57 10.29 -10.18 15.75
CA ARG A 57 10.74 -9.19 14.76
C ARG A 57 12.13 -9.59 14.25
N TYR A 58 12.28 -9.87 12.98
CA TYR A 58 13.55 -10.35 12.42
C TYR A 58 14.07 -9.53 11.24
N ARG A 59 13.28 -8.61 10.71
CA ARG A 59 13.70 -7.77 9.59
C ARG A 59 13.21 -6.34 9.79
N HIS A 60 14.13 -5.39 9.58
CA HIS A 60 13.82 -3.97 9.54
C HIS A 60 14.47 -3.36 8.31
N LEU A 61 13.66 -2.77 7.42
CA LEU A 61 14.11 -2.06 6.24
C LEU A 61 13.64 -0.62 6.35
N GLN A 62 14.45 0.29 5.84
CA GLN A 62 14.08 1.70 5.73
C GLN A 62 14.51 2.24 4.37
N GLY A 63 13.84 3.27 3.89
CA GLY A 63 14.15 3.89 2.63
C GLY A 63 13.34 5.15 2.36
N GLU A 64 13.57 5.69 1.18
CA GLU A 64 12.79 6.78 0.61
C GLU A 64 12.01 6.27 -0.60
N ALA A 65 10.80 6.79 -0.78
CA ALA A 65 9.96 6.55 -1.94
C ALA A 65 9.68 7.86 -2.66
N MET A 66 9.77 7.84 -3.99
CA MET A 66 9.31 8.88 -4.89
C MET A 66 8.28 8.27 -5.81
N MET A 67 7.12 8.92 -5.99
CA MET A 67 6.03 8.36 -6.77
C MET A 67 5.33 9.44 -7.59
N LYS A 68 4.84 9.05 -8.80
CA LYS A 68 4.06 9.90 -9.70
C LYS A 68 3.15 9.03 -10.58
N GLY A 69 1.85 9.07 -10.34
CA GLY A 69 0.91 8.15 -10.97
C GLY A 69 1.29 6.69 -10.69
N ASP A 70 1.55 5.91 -11.75
CA ASP A 70 1.97 4.50 -11.61
C ASP A 70 3.48 4.31 -11.43
N LYS A 71 4.26 5.37 -11.63
CA LYS A 71 5.73 5.34 -11.58
C LYS A 71 6.22 5.48 -10.15
N PHE A 72 7.30 4.79 -9.83
CA PHE A 72 7.94 4.93 -8.53
C PHE A 72 9.45 4.66 -8.56
N LYS A 73 10.14 5.24 -7.59
CA LYS A 73 11.50 4.89 -7.20
C LYS A 73 11.50 4.61 -5.70
N LEU A 74 12.04 3.46 -5.31
CA LEU A 74 12.29 3.11 -3.91
C LEU A 74 13.80 3.02 -3.72
N ASP A 75 14.35 3.79 -2.79
CA ASP A 75 15.76 3.76 -2.46
C ASP A 75 15.94 3.25 -1.03
N MET A 76 16.46 2.05 -0.89
CA MET A 76 16.77 1.37 0.37
C MET A 76 18.27 1.16 0.50
N ASN A 77 18.74 0.81 1.68
CA ASN A 77 20.17 0.67 1.94
C ASN A 77 20.89 -0.24 0.94
N THR A 78 20.31 -1.41 0.62
CA THR A 78 20.94 -2.45 -0.23
C THR A 78 20.32 -2.57 -1.61
N VAL A 79 19.17 -1.93 -1.85
CA VAL A 79 18.41 -2.08 -3.11
C VAL A 79 17.85 -0.74 -3.54
N ILE A 80 17.93 -0.44 -4.84
CA ILE A 80 17.12 0.62 -5.46
C ILE A 80 16.18 -0.03 -6.48
N ILE A 81 14.93 0.38 -6.48
CA ILE A 81 13.93 -0.07 -7.45
C ILE A 81 13.40 1.13 -8.20
N TRP A 82 13.45 1.10 -9.54
CA TRP A 82 12.76 2.03 -10.41
C TRP A 82 11.64 1.31 -11.15
N PHE A 83 10.56 2.01 -11.40
CA PHE A 83 9.46 1.53 -12.21
C PHE A 83 8.86 2.70 -12.99
N ASP A 84 8.88 2.62 -14.32
CA ASP A 84 8.39 3.68 -15.22
C ASP A 84 6.91 3.54 -15.62
N GLY A 85 6.20 2.56 -15.02
CA GLY A 85 4.84 2.17 -15.39
C GLY A 85 4.78 0.91 -16.26
N LYS A 86 5.92 0.41 -16.76
CA LYS A 86 6.01 -0.80 -17.57
C LYS A 86 7.23 -1.65 -17.21
N THR A 87 8.40 -1.04 -17.22
CA THR A 87 9.69 -1.69 -16.95
C THR A 87 10.09 -1.44 -15.51
N GLN A 88 10.61 -2.45 -14.85
CA GLN A 88 11.21 -2.38 -13.53
C GLN A 88 12.70 -2.65 -13.62
N TRP A 89 13.49 -1.85 -12.91
CA TRP A 89 14.92 -2.04 -12.67
C TRP A 89 15.12 -2.22 -11.17
N VAL A 90 15.86 -3.28 -10.81
CA VAL A 90 16.19 -3.59 -9.43
C VAL A 90 17.70 -3.63 -9.29
N LEU A 91 18.30 -2.60 -8.73
CA LEU A 91 19.74 -2.55 -8.44
C LEU A 91 20.01 -3.18 -7.08
N LEU A 92 20.76 -4.24 -7.06
CA LEU A 92 21.31 -4.90 -5.88
C LEU A 92 22.69 -4.29 -5.59
N LYS A 93 22.73 -3.30 -4.68
CA LYS A 93 23.94 -2.48 -4.44
C LYS A 93 25.13 -3.31 -3.97
N ASP A 94 24.90 -4.36 -3.17
CA ASP A 94 25.95 -5.15 -2.54
C ASP A 94 26.69 -6.04 -3.56
N ILE A 95 26.00 -6.44 -4.65
CA ILE A 95 26.60 -7.28 -5.69
C ILE A 95 26.88 -6.52 -6.99
N GLY A 96 26.48 -5.25 -7.09
CA GLY A 96 26.76 -4.44 -8.25
C GLY A 96 26.00 -4.86 -9.52
N GLU A 97 24.76 -5.34 -9.39
CA GLU A 97 23.94 -5.85 -10.48
C GLU A 97 22.59 -5.15 -10.56
N VAL A 98 22.13 -4.80 -11.77
CA VAL A 98 20.77 -4.35 -12.02
C VAL A 98 20.01 -5.37 -12.87
N ASN A 99 18.85 -5.79 -12.37
CA ASN A 99 17.95 -6.68 -13.06
C ASN A 99 16.83 -5.89 -13.72
N ILE A 100 16.59 -6.12 -15.02
CA ILE A 100 15.53 -5.48 -15.80
C ILE A 100 14.41 -6.49 -16.03
N SER A 101 13.18 -6.13 -15.73
CA SER A 101 12.00 -7.00 -15.91
C SER A 101 10.77 -6.20 -16.34
N THR A 102 9.72 -6.92 -16.76
CA THR A 102 8.39 -6.37 -17.01
C THR A 102 7.42 -7.03 -16.03
N PRO A 103 7.25 -6.49 -14.81
CA PRO A 103 6.45 -7.13 -13.78
C PRO A 103 4.96 -7.09 -14.12
N SER A 104 4.24 -8.13 -13.68
CA SER A 104 2.77 -8.11 -13.69
C SER A 104 2.22 -7.09 -12.68
N ALA A 105 0.96 -6.70 -12.84
CA ALA A 105 0.30 -5.80 -11.89
C ALA A 105 0.29 -6.35 -10.45
N LYS A 106 0.27 -7.67 -10.28
CA LYS A 106 0.36 -8.34 -8.98
C LYS A 106 1.74 -8.13 -8.36
N GLU A 107 2.81 -8.30 -9.11
CA GLU A 107 4.19 -8.11 -8.62
C GLU A 107 4.46 -6.64 -8.26
N VAL A 108 3.97 -5.69 -9.07
CA VAL A 108 4.02 -4.25 -8.76
C VAL A 108 3.31 -3.94 -7.43
N ALA A 109 2.14 -4.56 -7.18
CA ALA A 109 1.40 -4.36 -5.94
C ALA A 109 2.19 -4.83 -4.69
N TYR A 110 3.04 -5.84 -4.83
CA TYR A 110 3.91 -6.29 -3.73
C TYR A 110 5.10 -5.38 -3.50
N THR A 111 5.54 -4.65 -4.51
CA THR A 111 6.72 -3.78 -4.46
C THR A 111 6.37 -2.37 -4.00
N SER A 112 5.26 -1.81 -4.47
CA SER A 112 4.88 -0.43 -4.21
C SER A 112 3.88 -0.32 -3.06
N PRO A 113 4.18 0.43 -1.97
CA PRO A 113 3.24 0.65 -0.86
C PRO A 113 1.90 1.24 -1.31
N LEU A 114 1.91 2.17 -2.27
CA LEU A 114 0.67 2.80 -2.75
C LEU A 114 -0.07 1.95 -3.80
N ALA A 115 0.61 1.02 -4.48
CA ALA A 115 -0.08 0.05 -5.33
C ALA A 115 -0.94 -0.92 -4.50
N LEU A 116 -0.51 -1.25 -3.27
CA LEU A 116 -1.34 -2.00 -2.30
C LEU A 116 -2.64 -1.25 -1.98
N LEU A 117 -2.59 0.09 -1.91
CA LEU A 117 -3.79 0.89 -1.67
C LEU A 117 -4.85 0.66 -2.75
N ARG A 118 -4.48 0.46 -4.03
CA ARG A 118 -5.43 0.23 -5.13
C ARG A 118 -6.23 -1.07 -5.00
N LEU A 119 -5.74 -2.04 -4.22
CA LEU A 119 -6.40 -3.34 -4.06
C LEU A 119 -7.80 -3.22 -3.44
N TYR A 120 -8.11 -2.13 -2.69
CA TYR A 120 -9.44 -1.94 -2.12
C TYR A 120 -10.54 -1.79 -3.19
N LYS A 121 -10.19 -1.37 -4.41
CA LYS A 121 -11.15 -1.13 -5.49
C LYS A 121 -11.86 -2.40 -5.95
N SER A 122 -11.18 -3.55 -5.87
CA SER A 122 -11.74 -4.83 -6.27
C SER A 122 -11.11 -6.00 -5.51
N GLY A 123 -11.90 -7.05 -5.27
CA GLY A 123 -11.42 -8.29 -4.69
C GLY A 123 -11.21 -8.28 -3.17
N TYR A 124 -11.67 -7.24 -2.46
CA TYR A 124 -11.60 -7.15 -1.01
C TYR A 124 -12.92 -6.72 -0.39
N THR A 125 -13.22 -7.30 0.77
CA THR A 125 -14.31 -6.84 1.66
C THR A 125 -13.72 -5.86 2.66
N LEU A 126 -14.25 -4.63 2.68
CA LEU A 126 -13.83 -3.58 3.60
C LEU A 126 -14.56 -3.75 4.95
N LYS A 127 -13.83 -3.65 6.04
CA LYS A 127 -14.39 -3.61 7.39
C LYS A 127 -14.68 -2.17 7.81
N LYS A 128 -15.48 -2.00 8.85
CA LYS A 128 -15.79 -0.69 9.42
C LYS A 128 -14.50 0.04 9.83
N PRO A 129 -14.35 1.34 9.49
CA PRO A 129 -13.19 2.13 9.92
C PRO A 129 -13.13 2.21 11.45
N ILE A 130 -11.97 1.91 12.02
CA ILE A 130 -11.73 1.97 13.46
C ILE A 130 -10.90 3.22 13.76
N PRO A 131 -11.37 4.16 14.60
CA PRO A 131 -10.56 5.27 15.06
C PRO A 131 -9.36 4.77 15.88
N ALA A 132 -8.16 5.27 15.55
CA ALA A 132 -6.92 4.90 16.21
C ALA A 132 -5.94 6.09 16.26
N THR A 133 -4.84 5.91 16.99
CA THR A 133 -3.65 6.76 16.90
C THR A 133 -2.52 5.92 16.31
N VAL A 134 -1.97 6.34 15.18
CA VAL A 134 -0.89 5.67 14.47
C VAL A 134 0.24 6.67 14.26
N ASN A 135 1.45 6.34 14.67
CA ASN A 135 2.62 7.21 14.60
C ASN A 135 2.38 8.61 15.24
N GLY A 136 1.60 8.66 16.33
CA GLY A 136 1.24 9.90 17.03
C GLY A 136 0.12 10.72 16.34
N GLN A 137 -0.43 10.26 15.21
CA GLN A 137 -1.46 10.97 14.44
C GLN A 137 -2.82 10.26 14.57
N ARG A 138 -3.90 11.06 14.57
CA ARG A 138 -5.27 10.52 14.61
C ARG A 138 -5.64 9.93 13.26
N ALA A 139 -5.98 8.64 13.25
CA ALA A 139 -6.22 7.87 12.03
C ALA A 139 -7.58 7.15 12.05
N TYR A 140 -7.97 6.70 10.86
CA TYR A 140 -8.88 5.57 10.67
C TYR A 140 -8.06 4.38 10.21
N VAL A 141 -8.23 3.23 10.88
CA VAL A 141 -7.69 1.94 10.42
C VAL A 141 -8.81 1.19 9.71
N ILE A 142 -8.57 0.78 8.48
CA ILE A 142 -9.52 0.05 7.64
C ILE A 142 -8.90 -1.31 7.30
N ASP A 143 -9.54 -2.37 7.77
CA ASP A 143 -9.17 -3.74 7.41
C ASP A 143 -9.83 -4.15 6.10
N MET A 144 -9.06 -4.81 5.26
CA MET A 144 -9.43 -5.29 3.93
C MET A 144 -9.19 -6.80 3.88
N ILE A 145 -10.27 -7.57 3.73
CA ILE A 145 -10.21 -9.03 3.68
C ILE A 145 -10.33 -9.48 2.23
N PRO A 146 -9.37 -10.25 1.69
CA PRO A 146 -9.46 -10.78 0.33
C PRO A 146 -10.73 -11.62 0.14
N ALA A 147 -11.47 -11.38 -0.96
CA ALA A 147 -12.62 -12.18 -1.34
C ALA A 147 -12.20 -13.56 -1.90
N SER A 148 -11.01 -13.64 -2.48
CA SER A 148 -10.47 -14.88 -3.05
C SER A 148 -9.62 -15.64 -2.04
N SER A 149 -9.90 -16.94 -1.88
CA SER A 149 -9.05 -17.85 -1.11
C SER A 149 -7.66 -18.10 -1.75
N ARG A 150 -7.45 -17.67 -3.01
CA ARG A 150 -6.16 -17.77 -3.70
C ARG A 150 -5.23 -16.58 -3.41
N SER A 151 -5.70 -15.55 -2.70
CA SER A 151 -4.83 -14.45 -2.26
C SER A 151 -3.73 -14.98 -1.35
N ASP A 152 -2.53 -14.44 -1.46
CA ASP A 152 -1.43 -14.72 -0.53
C ASP A 152 -1.62 -14.00 0.81
N PHE A 153 -2.41 -12.92 0.79
CA PHE A 153 -2.79 -12.17 1.98
C PHE A 153 -3.97 -12.83 2.70
N LYS A 154 -3.89 -12.85 4.03
CA LYS A 154 -5.01 -13.13 4.94
C LYS A 154 -5.78 -11.85 5.22
N GLN A 155 -5.07 -10.73 5.37
CA GLN A 155 -5.61 -9.41 5.63
C GLN A 155 -4.63 -8.31 5.19
N LEU A 156 -5.18 -7.21 4.70
CA LEU A 156 -4.49 -5.92 4.62
C LEU A 156 -5.18 -4.93 5.55
N SER A 157 -4.41 -4.01 6.14
CA SER A 157 -4.97 -2.91 6.94
C SER A 157 -4.30 -1.61 6.49
N VAL A 158 -5.08 -0.55 6.29
CA VAL A 158 -4.58 0.77 5.93
C VAL A 158 -4.97 1.75 7.02
N ALA A 159 -3.98 2.45 7.58
CA ALA A 159 -4.19 3.57 8.47
C ALA A 159 -4.12 4.88 7.68
N VAL A 160 -5.21 5.64 7.71
CA VAL A 160 -5.37 6.92 7.01
C VAL A 160 -5.47 8.05 8.02
N ASP A 161 -4.67 9.09 7.85
CA ASP A 161 -4.74 10.31 8.65
C ASP A 161 -6.09 11.02 8.47
N LYS A 162 -6.75 11.35 9.59
CA LYS A 162 -8.08 11.98 9.58
C LYS A 162 -8.09 13.40 9.05
N LYS A 163 -6.95 14.09 9.07
CA LYS A 163 -6.83 15.50 8.68
C LYS A 163 -6.41 15.66 7.24
N THR A 164 -5.41 14.87 6.82
CA THR A 164 -4.76 15.01 5.51
C THR A 164 -5.25 14.00 4.47
N ASN A 165 -5.96 12.94 4.88
CA ASN A 165 -6.34 11.79 4.06
C ASN A 165 -5.13 11.05 3.45
N THR A 166 -3.94 11.17 4.04
CA THR A 166 -2.74 10.48 3.58
C THR A 166 -2.55 9.16 4.33
N VAL A 167 -1.86 8.20 3.71
CA VAL A 167 -1.55 6.92 4.35
C VAL A 167 -0.45 7.11 5.38
N LEU A 168 -0.68 6.63 6.61
CA LEU A 168 0.29 6.62 7.70
C LEU A 168 0.97 5.26 7.87
N GLN A 169 0.25 4.19 7.61
CA GLN A 169 0.74 2.83 7.77
C GLN A 169 -0.03 1.86 6.89
N ILE A 170 0.67 0.88 6.35
CA ILE A 170 0.06 -0.29 5.71
C ILE A 170 0.55 -1.53 6.46
N LYS A 171 -0.38 -2.39 6.88
CA LYS A 171 -0.07 -3.68 7.49
C LYS A 171 -0.60 -4.79 6.60
N THR A 172 0.21 -5.78 6.33
CA THR A 172 -0.19 -7.01 5.63
C THR A 172 0.00 -8.21 6.52
N ILE A 173 -0.98 -9.12 6.53
CA ILE A 173 -0.88 -10.42 7.19
C ILE A 173 -0.95 -11.47 6.09
N LEU A 174 0.10 -12.27 5.96
CA LEU A 174 0.18 -13.37 5.01
C LEU A 174 -0.52 -14.62 5.55
N LYS A 175 -0.78 -15.59 4.69
CA LYS A 175 -1.41 -16.87 5.09
C LYS A 175 -0.58 -17.68 6.08
N ASN A 176 0.74 -17.55 6.05
CA ASN A 176 1.65 -18.14 7.02
C ASN A 176 1.72 -17.39 8.35
N ASN A 177 0.82 -16.39 8.57
CA ASN A 177 0.78 -15.47 9.71
C ASN A 177 2.00 -14.56 9.87
N GLN A 178 2.86 -14.44 8.87
CA GLN A 178 3.87 -13.40 8.83
C GLN A 178 3.17 -12.04 8.65
N GLU A 179 3.59 -11.05 9.41
CA GLU A 179 3.12 -9.68 9.31
C GLU A 179 4.22 -8.78 8.72
N ASN A 180 3.85 -7.87 7.81
CA ASN A 180 4.71 -6.77 7.41
C ASN A 180 3.98 -5.47 7.71
N ILE A 181 4.66 -4.57 8.41
CA ILE A 181 4.18 -3.25 8.78
C ILE A 181 5.05 -2.23 8.06
N ILE A 182 4.44 -1.40 7.24
CA ILE A 182 5.09 -0.31 6.51
C ILE A 182 4.62 0.99 7.14
N ASP A 183 5.47 1.62 7.93
CA ASP A 183 5.23 2.95 8.48
C ASP A 183 5.67 4.02 7.49
N ILE A 184 4.78 4.95 7.16
CA ILE A 184 5.02 6.07 6.24
C ILE A 184 5.26 7.33 7.05
N LYS A 185 6.38 8.02 6.77
CA LYS A 185 6.82 9.23 7.47
C LYS A 185 7.19 10.31 6.47
N ASN A 186 7.18 11.57 6.90
CA ASN A 186 7.63 12.71 6.10
C ASN A 186 6.92 12.80 4.73
N TYR A 187 5.63 12.45 4.70
CA TYR A 187 4.84 12.48 3.48
C TYR A 187 4.72 13.92 2.96
N ASN A 188 5.10 14.12 1.68
CA ASN A 188 5.02 15.39 0.98
C ASN A 188 4.54 15.14 -0.45
N ASP A 189 3.40 15.72 -0.82
CA ASP A 189 2.72 15.58 -2.12
C ASP A 189 2.95 16.77 -3.07
N ASN A 190 3.83 17.68 -2.70
CA ASN A 190 4.14 18.88 -3.49
C ASN A 190 5.47 18.75 -4.26
N HIS A 191 5.68 17.63 -4.93
CA HIS A 191 6.83 17.39 -5.78
C HIS A 191 6.44 17.33 -7.26
N ASN A 192 7.29 17.88 -8.13
CA ASN A 192 7.14 17.76 -9.57
C ASN A 192 8.34 17.01 -10.14
N PHE A 193 8.27 15.69 -10.11
CA PHE A 193 9.34 14.84 -10.61
C PHE A 193 9.32 14.76 -12.14
N PRO A 194 10.47 14.95 -12.82
CA PRO A 194 10.61 14.55 -14.21
C PRO A 194 10.56 13.02 -14.33
N ASP A 195 10.10 12.51 -15.45
CA ASP A 195 9.92 11.08 -15.65
C ASP A 195 11.23 10.28 -15.59
N SER A 196 12.38 10.92 -15.87
CA SER A 196 13.72 10.35 -15.75
C SER A 196 14.07 9.87 -14.33
N VAL A 197 13.42 10.40 -13.28
CA VAL A 197 13.61 9.94 -11.88
C VAL A 197 13.19 8.47 -11.71
N PHE A 198 12.28 7.99 -12.55
CA PHE A 198 11.69 6.64 -12.45
C PHE A 198 12.32 5.63 -13.42
N VAL A 199 13.43 6.00 -14.05
CA VAL A 199 14.15 5.17 -15.01
C VAL A 199 15.58 4.99 -14.50
N PHE A 200 16.09 3.76 -14.61
CA PHE A 200 17.51 3.51 -14.39
C PHE A 200 18.32 4.09 -15.53
N ASP A 201 19.33 4.91 -15.20
CA ASP A 201 20.32 5.39 -16.19
C ASP A 201 21.67 4.71 -15.93
N LYS A 202 22.17 3.97 -16.91
CA LYS A 202 23.47 3.29 -16.85
C LYS A 202 24.63 4.28 -16.69
N ALA A 203 24.46 5.54 -17.13
CA ALA A 203 25.48 6.56 -17.01
C ALA A 203 25.76 6.96 -15.54
N ASP A 204 24.74 6.89 -14.68
CA ASP A 204 24.87 7.13 -13.25
C ASP A 204 25.54 5.96 -12.50
N TYR A 205 25.64 4.79 -13.16
CA TYR A 205 26.11 3.54 -12.58
C TYR A 205 27.07 2.80 -13.55
N PRO A 206 28.22 3.36 -13.90
CA PRO A 206 29.10 2.83 -14.97
C PRO A 206 29.58 1.40 -14.74
N ASP A 207 29.85 1.04 -13.49
CA ASP A 207 30.45 -0.25 -13.10
C ASP A 207 29.41 -1.36 -12.80
N ILE A 208 28.11 -1.06 -12.89
CA ILE A 208 27.05 -2.01 -12.59
C ILE A 208 26.84 -2.99 -13.76
N GLU A 209 26.76 -4.28 -13.48
CA GLU A 209 26.32 -5.29 -14.43
C GLU A 209 24.82 -5.16 -14.73
N VAL A 210 24.43 -5.32 -16.00
CA VAL A 210 23.03 -5.23 -16.43
C VAL A 210 22.56 -6.59 -16.91
N VAL A 211 21.55 -7.13 -16.22
CA VAL A 211 20.92 -8.41 -16.56
C VAL A 211 19.49 -8.16 -17.04
N ASP A 212 19.22 -8.39 -18.32
CA ASP A 212 17.89 -8.23 -18.90
C ASP A 212 17.11 -9.56 -18.83
N LEU A 213 16.03 -9.57 -18.05
CA LEU A 213 15.17 -10.74 -17.80
C LEU A 213 13.83 -10.66 -18.54
N ARG A 214 13.67 -9.73 -19.48
CA ARG A 214 12.41 -9.54 -20.22
C ARG A 214 12.21 -10.56 -21.33
#